data_f3ff3e238d0cdb9b0ebda00a49e23837
#
_entry.id   f3ff3e238d0cdb9b0ebda00a49e23837
#
_cell.length_a   1.000
_cell.length_b   1.000
_cell.length_c   1.000
_cell.angle_alpha   90.00
_cell.angle_beta   90.00
_cell.angle_gamma   90.00
#
_symmetry.space_group_name_H-M   'P 1'
#
loop_
_entity.id
_entity.type
_entity.pdbx_description
1 polymer ?
#
loop_
_entity_poly.entity_id
_entity_poly.type
_entity_poly.pdbx_seq_one_letter_code
_entity_poly.pdbx_strand_id
1 'polypeptide(L)'
;MSLIEDAVARLGETRPAAGPPRAASADAAGVVCPLKPAVIQDPDKVAAIGSAQAGGGSLRPGAVSFGATVELPEVKLKTAGILTPSSRSNATGHEFRVIKAPILEKAFGPRQLEIVNARRVVVTSAVAAEGKTFCAINLAISIAAASSRSVLLIDADVAKAAVASHLGLEPGAGLIDLLTRREHDPHKLILQTDLPGLAVLPAGRPEAHAGEYLATREMSSLLDRLSAELPQLLIVIDTPPLLAVTETRALVQQAGQTLLVVSAGATSRALLDAALATIAGASEISMVLNKLPTIGSSFRAYYEY
;
A
#
# COMPACT_ATOMS: atom_id res chain seq x y z
N MET A 1 25.26 -11.12 13.13
CA MET A 1 24.69 -11.33 11.78
C MET A 1 23.19 -11.11 11.86
N SER A 2 22.65 -10.28 10.98
CA SER A 2 21.23 -9.87 11.02
C SER A 2 20.38 -11.00 10.43
N LEU A 3 19.15 -11.20 10.94
CA LEU A 3 18.14 -12.12 10.36
C LEU A 3 17.90 -11.91 8.86
N ILE A 4 18.22 -10.72 8.35
CA ILE A 4 18.18 -10.36 6.95
C ILE A 4 19.32 -11.01 6.17
N GLU A 5 20.52 -11.06 6.73
CA GLU A 5 21.67 -11.72 6.09
C GLU A 5 21.43 -13.21 5.99
N ASP A 6 20.78 -13.80 6.99
CA ASP A 6 20.44 -15.24 7.02
C ASP A 6 19.29 -15.58 6.04
N ALA A 7 18.28 -14.70 5.93
CA ALA A 7 17.20 -14.85 4.96
C ALA A 7 17.71 -14.67 3.51
N VAL A 8 18.64 -13.76 3.29
CA VAL A 8 19.28 -13.52 2.00
C VAL A 8 20.24 -14.63 1.62
N ALA A 9 20.97 -15.20 2.59
CA ALA A 9 21.86 -16.36 2.35
C ALA A 9 21.08 -17.61 1.90
N ARG A 10 19.91 -17.84 2.45
CA ARG A 10 19.02 -18.97 2.05
C ARG A 10 18.40 -18.81 0.67
N LEU A 11 18.30 -17.57 0.13
CA LEU A 11 17.84 -17.32 -1.24
C LEU A 11 18.89 -17.66 -2.30
N GLY A 12 20.17 -17.82 -1.91
CA GLY A 12 21.29 -18.18 -2.82
C GLY A 12 21.44 -19.67 -3.10
N GLU A 13 20.78 -20.56 -2.34
CA GLU A 13 20.94 -22.02 -2.45
C GLU A 13 19.78 -22.68 -3.23
N THR A 14 19.45 -22.24 -4.42
CA THR A 14 18.47 -22.93 -5.27
C THR A 14 19.13 -23.91 -6.21
N ARG A 15 18.79 -25.21 -6.03
CA ARG A 15 19.06 -26.33 -6.93
C ARG A 15 18.43 -26.10 -8.32
N PRO A 16 19.00 -26.68 -9.41
CA PRO A 16 18.50 -26.49 -10.76
C PRO A 16 17.15 -27.17 -11.02
N ALA A 17 16.42 -26.59 -11.94
CA ALA A 17 15.03 -26.76 -12.32
C ALA A 17 14.57 -28.20 -12.55
N ALA A 18 13.43 -28.52 -11.95
CA ALA A 18 12.50 -29.55 -12.43
C ALA A 18 11.26 -28.85 -13.05
N GLY A 19 10.72 -29.45 -14.09
CA GLY A 19 9.76 -28.91 -15.04
C GLY A 19 8.49 -28.22 -14.49
N PRO A 20 7.60 -27.71 -15.35
CA PRO A 20 6.57 -26.76 -14.98
C PRO A 20 5.51 -27.38 -14.04
N PRO A 21 5.19 -26.72 -12.92
CA PRO A 21 4.15 -27.23 -12.03
C PRO A 21 2.75 -26.94 -12.58
N ARG A 22 1.88 -27.94 -12.44
CA ARG A 22 0.44 -27.86 -12.64
C ARG A 22 -0.16 -26.73 -11.76
N ALA A 23 -1.15 -26.07 -12.29
CA ALA A 23 -1.94 -25.07 -11.59
C ALA A 23 -2.48 -25.62 -10.26
N ALA A 24 -2.02 -25.04 -9.16
CA ALA A 24 -2.56 -25.27 -7.83
C ALA A 24 -3.49 -24.11 -7.48
N SER A 25 -4.63 -24.44 -6.93
CA SER A 25 -5.68 -23.56 -6.43
C SER A 25 -5.16 -22.50 -5.48
N ALA A 26 -5.71 -21.28 -5.58
CA ALA A 26 -5.40 -20.13 -4.75
C ALA A 26 -5.93 -20.32 -3.32
N ASP A 27 -5.06 -20.75 -2.42
CA ASP A 27 -5.26 -20.64 -0.98
C ASP A 27 -3.89 -20.53 -0.30
N ALA A 28 -3.39 -19.30 -0.18
CA ALA A 28 -2.28 -18.98 0.69
C ALA A 28 -2.38 -17.52 1.12
N ALA A 29 -2.95 -17.29 2.28
CA ALA A 29 -2.74 -16.05 3.02
C ALA A 29 -1.25 -15.90 3.33
N GLY A 30 -0.58 -14.94 2.70
CA GLY A 30 0.85 -14.69 2.90
C GLY A 30 1.09 -13.84 4.16
N VAL A 31 2.13 -14.18 4.90
CA VAL A 31 2.61 -13.43 6.08
C VAL A 31 3.50 -12.28 5.61
N VAL A 32 3.36 -11.13 6.21
CA VAL A 32 4.11 -9.90 5.91
C VAL A 32 5.07 -9.61 7.06
N CYS A 33 6.37 -9.53 6.80
CA CYS A 33 7.39 -9.24 7.80
C CYS A 33 8.16 -7.96 7.45
N PRO A 34 8.18 -6.91 8.30
CA PRO A 34 8.98 -5.72 8.07
C PRO A 34 10.47 -5.97 8.35
N LEU A 35 11.33 -5.45 7.51
CA LEU A 35 12.78 -5.49 7.68
C LEU A 35 13.24 -4.39 8.65
N LYS A 36 13.72 -4.78 9.82
CA LYS A 36 14.13 -4.05 11.02
C LYS A 36 12.99 -3.54 11.89
N PRO A 37 12.76 -4.15 13.07
CA PRO A 37 12.04 -3.45 14.12
C PRO A 37 12.89 -2.27 14.59
N ALA A 38 12.34 -1.05 14.53
CA ALA A 38 12.85 0.02 15.37
C ALA A 38 12.68 -0.45 16.82
N VAL A 39 13.76 -0.58 17.56
CA VAL A 39 13.72 -0.89 18.99
C VAL A 39 13.11 0.33 19.66
N ILE A 40 11.83 0.25 19.99
CA ILE A 40 11.15 1.23 20.84
C ILE A 40 11.61 0.93 22.27
N GLN A 41 12.51 1.74 22.78
CA GLN A 41 13.10 1.55 24.11
C GLN A 41 12.18 1.97 25.27
N ASP A 42 10.93 2.37 25.00
CA ASP A 42 10.03 2.86 26.04
C ASP A 42 8.55 2.53 25.71
N PRO A 43 7.97 1.49 26.34
CA PRO A 43 6.57 1.12 26.12
C PRO A 43 5.56 2.16 26.61
N ASP A 44 5.95 3.05 27.54
CA ASP A 44 5.03 4.06 28.10
C ASP A 44 4.79 5.24 27.17
N LYS A 45 5.64 5.46 26.16
CA LYS A 45 5.42 6.48 25.13
C LYS A 45 4.37 6.10 24.08
N VAL A 46 4.05 4.83 23.94
CA VAL A 46 3.03 4.37 22.98
C VAL A 46 1.62 4.62 23.52
N ALA A 47 1.44 4.63 24.83
CA ALA A 47 0.14 4.86 25.47
C ALA A 47 -0.35 6.33 25.37
N ALA A 48 0.56 7.29 25.24
CA ALA A 48 0.20 8.71 25.20
C ALA A 48 -0.39 9.20 23.86
N ILE A 49 -0.30 8.41 22.79
CA ILE A 49 -0.88 8.74 21.47
C ILE A 49 -2.33 8.20 21.32
N GLY A 50 -2.80 7.39 22.28
CA GLY A 50 -4.05 6.62 22.19
C GLY A 50 -5.27 7.17 22.90
N SER A 51 -5.21 8.29 23.64
CA SER A 51 -6.34 8.77 24.42
C SER A 51 -6.99 10.06 23.90
N ALA A 52 -7.26 10.14 22.61
CA ALA A 52 -8.23 11.10 22.06
C ALA A 52 -9.52 10.32 21.74
N GLN A 53 -10.56 10.64 22.48
CA GLN A 53 -11.91 10.08 22.54
C GLN A 53 -12.45 9.51 21.22
N ALA A 54 -12.99 8.30 21.30
CA ALA A 54 -13.86 7.68 20.30
C ALA A 54 -15.13 8.53 20.13
N GLY A 55 -15.09 9.38 19.11
CA GLY A 55 -16.28 10.05 18.58
C GLY A 55 -16.47 9.54 17.16
N GLY A 56 -17.64 8.94 16.85
CA GLY A 56 -18.03 8.51 15.52
C GLY A 56 -17.85 9.66 14.52
N GLY A 57 -16.81 9.58 13.72
CA GLY A 57 -16.42 10.68 12.86
C GLY A 57 -16.91 10.47 11.43
N SER A 58 -18.08 10.99 11.10
CA SER A 58 -18.25 11.70 9.83
C SER A 58 -17.03 12.63 9.67
N LEU A 59 -16.45 12.71 8.49
CA LEU A 59 -15.46 13.73 8.15
C LEU A 59 -15.92 15.06 8.77
N ARG A 60 -15.05 15.74 9.56
CA ARG A 60 -15.42 16.92 10.35
C ARG A 60 -16.08 17.99 9.46
N PRO A 61 -17.02 18.82 9.99
CA PRO A 61 -17.61 19.92 9.25
C PRO A 61 -16.55 20.85 8.68
N GLY A 62 -16.48 20.97 7.35
CA GLY A 62 -15.42 21.61 6.59
C GLY A 62 -14.61 20.64 5.73
N ALA A 63 -14.86 19.33 5.82
CA ALA A 63 -14.23 18.34 4.97
C ALA A 63 -14.74 18.42 3.53
N VAL A 64 -13.82 18.35 2.59
CA VAL A 64 -14.12 18.25 1.16
C VAL A 64 -15.02 17.05 0.95
N SER A 65 -16.16 17.28 0.28
CA SER A 65 -17.09 16.19 -0.10
C SER A 65 -16.47 15.48 -1.31
N PHE A 66 -16.23 14.20 -1.18
CA PHE A 66 -15.88 13.34 -2.31
C PHE A 66 -17.14 12.93 -3.08
N GLY A 67 -16.97 12.29 -4.24
CA GLY A 67 -18.04 11.83 -5.12
C GLY A 67 -19.01 10.84 -4.46
N ALA A 68 -19.40 9.81 -5.19
CA ALA A 68 -20.37 8.82 -4.71
C ALA A 68 -19.85 8.04 -3.50
N THR A 69 -20.75 7.71 -2.57
CA THR A 69 -20.48 6.74 -1.51
C THR A 69 -20.73 5.34 -2.03
N VAL A 70 -19.80 4.42 -1.77
CA VAL A 70 -19.85 3.03 -2.19
C VAL A 70 -19.72 2.09 -0.98
N GLU A 71 -20.46 0.99 -1.02
CA GLU A 71 -20.37 -0.06 -0.02
C GLU A 71 -19.32 -1.09 -0.42
N LEU A 72 -18.50 -1.50 0.55
CA LEU A 72 -17.50 -2.55 0.35
C LEU A 72 -18.09 -3.91 0.70
N PRO A 73 -18.14 -4.88 -0.23
CA PRO A 73 -18.75 -6.18 -0.01
C PRO A 73 -17.90 -7.05 0.93
N GLU A 74 -18.21 -7.05 2.22
CA GLU A 74 -17.40 -7.68 3.28
C GLU A 74 -17.08 -9.16 2.99
N VAL A 75 -18.03 -9.91 2.44
CA VAL A 75 -17.84 -11.32 2.09
C VAL A 75 -16.76 -11.48 1.02
N LYS A 76 -16.80 -10.64 -0.02
CA LYS A 76 -15.81 -10.67 -1.11
C LYS A 76 -14.42 -10.29 -0.58
N LEU A 77 -14.33 -9.26 0.27
CA LEU A 77 -13.07 -8.85 0.89
C LEU A 77 -12.46 -9.97 1.73
N LYS A 78 -13.25 -10.62 2.58
CA LYS A 78 -12.80 -11.76 3.40
C LYS A 78 -12.29 -12.92 2.54
N THR A 79 -13.01 -13.27 1.47
CA THR A 79 -12.60 -14.34 0.55
C THR A 79 -11.29 -14.02 -0.15
N ALA A 80 -11.03 -12.75 -0.45
CA ALA A 80 -9.78 -12.27 -1.02
C ALA A 80 -8.64 -12.08 0.01
N GLY A 81 -8.87 -12.37 1.29
CA GLY A 81 -7.92 -12.13 2.37
C GLY A 81 -7.71 -10.65 2.72
N ILE A 82 -8.60 -9.79 2.24
CA ILE A 82 -8.55 -8.35 2.49
C ILE A 82 -9.19 -8.06 3.86
N LEU A 83 -8.58 -7.14 4.59
CA LEU A 83 -9.05 -6.71 5.90
C LEU A 83 -10.46 -6.12 5.82
N THR A 84 -11.25 -6.44 6.82
CA THR A 84 -12.58 -5.87 7.03
C THR A 84 -12.69 -5.34 8.46
N PRO A 85 -13.69 -4.54 8.80
CA PRO A 85 -13.91 -4.11 10.17
C PRO A 85 -13.94 -5.25 11.18
N SER A 86 -14.50 -6.41 10.78
CA SER A 86 -14.61 -7.60 11.64
C SER A 86 -13.34 -8.46 11.73
N SER A 87 -12.38 -8.30 10.80
CA SER A 87 -11.15 -9.13 10.74
C SER A 87 -9.89 -8.45 11.26
N ARG A 88 -10.03 -7.29 11.94
CA ARG A 88 -8.87 -6.51 12.43
C ARG A 88 -8.02 -7.22 13.48
N SER A 89 -8.57 -8.17 14.21
CA SER A 89 -7.88 -8.95 15.24
C SER A 89 -7.22 -10.22 14.71
N ASN A 90 -7.37 -10.55 13.44
CA ASN A 90 -6.71 -11.70 12.84
C ASN A 90 -5.21 -11.44 12.60
N ALA A 91 -4.47 -12.47 12.15
CA ALA A 91 -3.03 -12.39 11.88
C ALA A 91 -2.70 -11.26 10.89
N THR A 92 -3.41 -11.18 9.76
CA THR A 92 -3.22 -10.12 8.75
C THR A 92 -3.44 -8.73 9.35
N GLY A 93 -4.47 -8.54 10.18
CA GLY A 93 -4.70 -7.27 10.87
C GLY A 93 -3.56 -6.88 11.80
N HIS A 94 -2.92 -7.86 12.47
CA HIS A 94 -1.74 -7.61 13.29
C HIS A 94 -0.54 -7.20 12.43
N GLU A 95 -0.26 -7.91 11.36
CA GLU A 95 0.85 -7.63 10.44
C GLU A 95 0.75 -6.22 9.86
N PHE A 96 -0.43 -5.82 9.37
CA PHE A 96 -0.61 -4.47 8.85
C PHE A 96 -0.59 -3.38 9.93
N ARG A 97 -0.84 -3.69 11.21
CA ARG A 97 -0.57 -2.76 12.31
C ARG A 97 0.93 -2.48 12.47
N VAL A 98 1.77 -3.50 12.35
CA VAL A 98 3.23 -3.35 12.41
C VAL A 98 3.74 -2.56 11.20
N ILE A 99 3.26 -2.87 9.98
CA ILE A 99 3.68 -2.19 8.75
C ILE A 99 3.31 -0.70 8.74
N LYS A 100 2.10 -0.35 9.17
CA LYS A 100 1.64 1.04 9.12
C LYS A 100 2.30 1.96 10.16
N ALA A 101 2.77 1.42 11.29
CA ALA A 101 3.31 2.23 12.38
C ALA A 101 4.46 3.14 11.94
N PRO A 102 5.54 2.63 11.30
CA PRO A 102 6.62 3.49 10.81
C PRO A 102 6.18 4.41 9.67
N ILE A 103 5.20 4.02 8.86
CA ILE A 103 4.66 4.87 7.78
C ILE A 103 3.95 6.09 8.38
N LEU A 104 3.11 5.89 9.40
CA LEU A 104 2.40 6.97 10.06
C LEU A 104 3.34 7.87 10.87
N GLU A 105 4.36 7.30 11.50
CA GLU A 105 5.39 8.06 12.21
C GLU A 105 6.13 9.01 11.27
N LYS A 106 6.53 8.54 10.08
CA LYS A 106 7.16 9.37 9.05
C LYS A 106 6.21 10.41 8.46
N ALA A 107 4.94 10.04 8.25
CA ALA A 107 3.95 10.91 7.61
C ALA A 107 3.43 12.03 8.52
N PHE A 108 3.35 11.80 9.83
CA PHE A 108 2.67 12.70 10.78
C PHE A 108 3.43 12.91 12.09
N GLY A 109 4.55 12.21 12.31
CA GLY A 109 5.40 12.34 13.47
C GLY A 109 6.46 13.44 13.31
N PRO A 110 7.42 13.55 14.25
CA PRO A 110 8.45 14.58 14.22
C PRO A 110 9.30 14.61 12.95
N ARG A 111 9.50 13.45 12.30
CA ARG A 111 10.29 13.32 11.06
C ARG A 111 9.56 13.78 9.81
N GLN A 112 8.28 14.14 9.88
CA GLN A 112 7.50 14.61 8.72
C GLN A 112 8.17 15.80 8.03
N LEU A 113 8.78 16.71 8.78
CA LEU A 113 9.43 17.93 8.25
C LEU A 113 10.75 17.64 7.52
N GLU A 114 11.34 16.46 7.76
CA GLU A 114 12.60 16.03 7.14
C GLU A 114 12.36 15.33 5.80
N ILE A 115 11.15 14.83 5.56
CA ILE A 115 10.80 14.01 4.41
C ILE A 115 9.85 14.79 3.48
N VAL A 116 10.34 15.16 2.32
CA VAL A 116 9.50 15.81 1.30
C VAL A 116 8.38 14.86 0.89
N ASN A 117 7.15 15.35 0.84
CA ASN A 117 5.97 14.53 0.53
C ASN A 117 5.75 13.31 1.45
N ALA A 118 6.13 13.40 2.73
CA ALA A 118 6.05 12.31 3.70
C ALA A 118 4.69 11.57 3.75
N ARG A 119 3.60 12.26 3.37
CA ARG A 119 2.23 11.71 3.33
C ARG A 119 1.86 11.01 2.03
N ARG A 120 2.80 10.85 1.09
CA ARG A 120 2.62 10.09 -0.15
C ARG A 120 3.43 8.80 -0.05
N VAL A 121 2.74 7.68 -0.10
CA VAL A 121 3.30 6.33 0.02
C VAL A 121 3.06 5.58 -1.28
N VAL A 122 4.10 5.32 -2.04
CA VAL A 122 4.04 4.44 -3.21
C VAL A 122 4.18 2.99 -2.73
N VAL A 123 3.27 2.13 -3.17
CA VAL A 123 3.36 0.68 -2.99
C VAL A 123 3.68 0.05 -4.34
N THR A 124 4.83 -0.59 -4.44
CA THR A 124 5.33 -1.19 -5.67
C THR A 124 6.01 -2.54 -5.41
N SER A 125 6.52 -3.17 -6.44
CA SER A 125 7.25 -4.44 -6.37
C SER A 125 8.33 -4.51 -7.46
N ALA A 126 9.25 -5.46 -7.36
CA ALA A 126 10.26 -5.66 -8.41
C ALA A 126 9.60 -6.16 -9.70
N VAL A 127 8.76 -7.18 -9.60
CA VAL A 127 8.08 -7.84 -10.72
C VAL A 127 6.58 -7.99 -10.46
N ALA A 128 5.86 -8.46 -11.47
CA ALA A 128 4.42 -8.70 -11.35
C ALA A 128 4.09 -9.83 -10.35
N ALA A 129 2.88 -9.83 -9.83
CA ALA A 129 2.33 -10.86 -8.94
C ALA A 129 3.01 -11.01 -7.57
N GLU A 130 3.77 -10.03 -7.07
CA GLU A 130 4.34 -10.05 -5.71
C GLU A 130 3.34 -9.66 -4.61
N GLY A 131 2.15 -9.18 -4.98
CA GLY A 131 1.07 -8.82 -4.05
C GLY A 131 1.03 -7.35 -3.66
N LYS A 132 1.60 -6.44 -4.49
CA LYS A 132 1.59 -5.00 -4.27
C LYS A 132 0.18 -4.43 -4.03
N THR A 133 -0.79 -4.75 -4.91
CA THR A 133 -2.18 -4.30 -4.79
C THR A 133 -2.84 -4.80 -3.50
N PHE A 134 -2.62 -6.08 -3.15
CA PHE A 134 -3.08 -6.64 -1.88
C PHE A 134 -2.50 -5.87 -0.69
N CYS A 135 -1.21 -5.56 -0.71
CA CYS A 135 -0.56 -4.79 0.35
C CYS A 135 -1.06 -3.35 0.40
N ALA A 136 -1.26 -2.68 -0.75
CA ALA A 136 -1.77 -1.32 -0.82
C ALA A 136 -3.19 -1.21 -0.23
N ILE A 137 -4.09 -2.11 -0.61
CA ILE A 137 -5.47 -2.14 -0.09
C ILE A 137 -5.47 -2.39 1.42
N ASN A 138 -4.78 -3.43 1.88
CA ASN A 138 -4.76 -3.78 3.31
C ASN A 138 -4.10 -2.70 4.17
N LEU A 139 -3.05 -2.06 3.67
CA LEU A 139 -2.41 -0.92 4.31
C LEU A 139 -3.42 0.24 4.47
N ALA A 140 -4.10 0.62 3.38
CA ALA A 140 -5.09 1.70 3.40
C ALA A 140 -6.24 1.41 4.37
N ILE A 141 -6.81 0.21 4.35
CA ILE A 141 -7.86 -0.23 5.28
C ILE A 141 -7.34 -0.22 6.72
N SER A 142 -6.14 -0.77 6.98
CA SER A 142 -5.57 -0.80 8.33
C SER A 142 -5.33 0.59 8.91
N ILE A 143 -4.94 1.56 8.08
CA ILE A 143 -4.75 2.95 8.51
C ILE A 143 -6.10 3.62 8.78
N ALA A 144 -7.03 3.59 7.83
CA ALA A 144 -8.37 4.17 7.98
C ALA A 144 -9.09 3.64 9.23
N ALA A 145 -8.98 2.34 9.46
CA ALA A 145 -9.68 1.64 10.54
C ALA A 145 -9.18 1.95 11.96
N ALA A 146 -7.98 2.45 12.14
CA ALA A 146 -7.34 2.56 13.45
C ALA A 146 -6.88 3.97 13.81
N SER A 147 -7.02 4.93 12.90
CA SER A 147 -6.56 6.29 13.14
C SER A 147 -7.68 7.30 12.91
N SER A 148 -7.55 8.47 13.48
CA SER A 148 -8.36 9.65 13.15
C SER A 148 -7.96 10.26 11.80
N ARG A 149 -7.16 9.54 11.00
CA ARG A 149 -6.60 9.97 9.73
C ARG A 149 -7.41 9.45 8.57
N SER A 150 -7.51 10.23 7.53
CA SER A 150 -8.11 9.81 6.27
C SER A 150 -7.03 9.27 5.32
N VAL A 151 -7.40 8.28 4.53
CA VAL A 151 -6.54 7.65 3.51
C VAL A 151 -7.23 7.73 2.16
N LEU A 152 -6.49 8.17 1.16
CA LEU A 152 -6.87 8.03 -0.24
C LEU A 152 -6.01 6.93 -0.86
N LEU A 153 -6.65 5.86 -1.31
CA LEU A 153 -6.03 4.82 -2.12
C LEU A 153 -6.20 5.15 -3.60
N ILE A 154 -5.09 5.32 -4.31
CA ILE A 154 -5.06 5.60 -5.75
C ILE A 154 -4.59 4.34 -6.48
N ASP A 155 -5.38 3.87 -7.45
CA ASP A 155 -4.96 2.82 -8.38
C ASP A 155 -4.20 3.45 -9.55
N ALA A 156 -2.89 3.39 -9.52
CA ALA A 156 -2.00 3.85 -10.59
C ALA A 156 -1.39 2.69 -11.41
N ASP A 157 -1.77 1.43 -11.16
CA ASP A 157 -1.48 0.31 -12.07
C ASP A 157 -2.50 0.29 -13.23
N VAL A 158 -2.52 1.37 -14.00
CA VAL A 158 -3.51 1.65 -15.04
C VAL A 158 -3.59 0.60 -16.16
N ALA A 159 -2.53 -0.18 -16.34
CA ALA A 159 -2.48 -1.27 -17.31
C ALA A 159 -3.14 -2.56 -16.77
N LYS A 160 -3.09 -2.76 -15.46
CA LYS A 160 -3.67 -3.93 -14.76
C LYS A 160 -4.48 -3.49 -13.55
N ALA A 161 -5.32 -2.49 -13.76
CA ALA A 161 -6.19 -1.93 -12.74
C ALA A 161 -6.92 -3.03 -11.95
N ALA A 162 -6.60 -3.14 -10.67
CA ALA A 162 -7.09 -4.24 -9.86
C ALA A 162 -7.73 -3.79 -8.53
N VAL A 163 -7.47 -2.57 -8.07
CA VAL A 163 -8.02 -2.08 -6.80
C VAL A 163 -9.54 -2.12 -6.80
N ALA A 164 -10.19 -1.57 -7.85
CA ALA A 164 -11.64 -1.55 -7.94
C ALA A 164 -12.22 -2.98 -7.89
N SER A 165 -11.68 -3.91 -8.67
CA SER A 165 -12.16 -5.29 -8.70
C SER A 165 -11.98 -6.02 -7.38
N HIS A 166 -10.85 -5.81 -6.68
CA HIS A 166 -10.60 -6.38 -5.35
C HIS A 166 -11.55 -5.83 -4.29
N LEU A 167 -11.87 -4.54 -4.38
CA LEU A 167 -12.83 -3.89 -3.48
C LEU A 167 -14.29 -4.12 -3.86
N GLY A 168 -14.57 -4.78 -4.98
CA GLY A 168 -15.92 -5.03 -5.45
C GLY A 168 -16.62 -3.79 -6.02
N LEU A 169 -15.86 -2.80 -6.44
CA LEU A 169 -16.37 -1.57 -7.05
C LEU A 169 -16.63 -1.78 -8.54
N GLU A 170 -17.64 -1.09 -9.06
CA GLU A 170 -17.93 -1.08 -10.50
C GLU A 170 -16.85 -0.29 -11.27
N PRO A 171 -16.52 -0.74 -12.50
CA PRO A 171 -15.64 0.02 -13.38
C PRO A 171 -16.23 1.40 -13.69
N GLY A 172 -15.39 2.44 -13.62
CA GLY A 172 -15.85 3.80 -13.83
C GLY A 172 -14.73 4.75 -14.24
N ALA A 173 -15.02 6.04 -14.22
CA ALA A 173 -14.02 7.08 -14.41
C ALA A 173 -13.08 7.14 -13.18
N GLY A 174 -11.84 7.61 -13.38
CA GLY A 174 -10.85 7.63 -12.32
C GLY A 174 -9.60 8.43 -12.69
N LEU A 175 -8.43 7.97 -12.26
CA LEU A 175 -7.15 8.65 -12.41
C LEU A 175 -6.85 9.07 -13.86
N ILE A 176 -7.00 8.16 -14.82
CA ILE A 176 -6.72 8.44 -16.24
C ILE A 176 -7.65 9.51 -16.79
N ASP A 177 -8.92 9.54 -16.35
CA ASP A 177 -9.87 10.57 -16.80
C ASP A 177 -9.46 11.96 -16.31
N LEU A 178 -8.81 12.08 -15.14
CA LEU A 178 -8.19 13.32 -14.64
C LEU A 178 -6.95 13.70 -15.45
N LEU A 179 -6.05 12.75 -15.66
CA LEU A 179 -4.78 12.99 -16.34
C LEU A 179 -4.96 13.33 -17.83
N THR A 180 -5.99 12.78 -18.45
CA THR A 180 -6.38 13.11 -19.84
C THR A 180 -7.33 14.31 -19.94
N ARG A 181 -7.64 14.96 -18.81
CA ARG A 181 -8.51 16.13 -18.71
C ARG A 181 -9.94 15.89 -19.20
N ARG A 182 -10.45 14.67 -19.16
CA ARG A 182 -11.88 14.34 -19.36
C ARG A 182 -12.74 14.80 -18.18
N GLU A 183 -12.15 14.87 -17.00
CA GLU A 183 -12.69 15.53 -15.81
C GLU A 183 -11.58 16.39 -15.18
N HIS A 184 -11.94 17.52 -14.59
CA HIS A 184 -10.98 18.46 -14.00
C HIS A 184 -11.04 18.49 -12.47
N ASP A 185 -12.12 17.98 -11.90
CA ASP A 185 -12.32 17.96 -10.46
C ASP A 185 -12.10 16.55 -9.89
N PRO A 186 -10.97 16.30 -9.19
CA PRO A 186 -10.69 15.01 -8.63
C PRO A 186 -11.73 14.57 -7.60
N HIS A 187 -12.38 15.52 -6.90
CA HIS A 187 -13.36 15.19 -5.87
C HIS A 187 -14.57 14.45 -6.42
N LYS A 188 -14.92 14.66 -7.70
CA LYS A 188 -16.03 13.95 -8.35
C LYS A 188 -15.73 12.48 -8.62
N LEU A 189 -14.45 12.14 -8.82
CA LEU A 189 -14.00 10.80 -9.19
C LEU A 189 -13.47 9.99 -8.00
N ILE A 190 -13.16 10.66 -6.89
CA ILE A 190 -12.79 9.99 -5.63
C ILE A 190 -14.07 9.41 -5.01
N LEU A 191 -14.09 8.10 -4.83
CA LEU A 191 -15.20 7.37 -4.22
C LEU A 191 -15.01 7.34 -2.69
N GLN A 192 -16.02 7.81 -1.95
CA GLN A 192 -16.07 7.63 -0.51
C GLN A 192 -16.53 6.21 -0.22
N THR A 193 -15.86 5.47 0.69
CA THR A 193 -16.34 4.15 1.09
C THR A 193 -17.16 4.20 2.38
N ASP A 194 -17.94 3.14 2.64
CA ASP A 194 -18.64 2.92 3.91
C ASP A 194 -17.69 2.67 5.09
N LEU A 195 -16.39 2.37 4.81
CA LEU A 195 -15.37 2.36 5.85
C LEU A 195 -14.90 3.79 6.14
N PRO A 196 -15.21 4.32 7.34
CA PRO A 196 -14.87 5.69 7.70
C PRO A 196 -13.36 5.96 7.54
N GLY A 197 -13.03 7.06 6.87
CA GLY A 197 -11.64 7.46 6.65
C GLY A 197 -10.97 6.84 5.43
N LEU A 198 -11.63 5.96 4.69
CA LEU A 198 -11.11 5.41 3.43
C LEU A 198 -11.84 6.00 2.22
N ALA A 199 -11.07 6.55 1.30
CA ALA A 199 -11.54 6.95 -0.03
C ALA A 199 -10.68 6.26 -1.10
N VAL A 200 -11.22 6.08 -2.29
CA VAL A 200 -10.56 5.38 -3.40
C VAL A 200 -10.66 6.21 -4.68
N LEU A 201 -9.54 6.40 -5.36
CA LEU A 201 -9.51 6.89 -6.74
C LEU A 201 -9.17 5.70 -7.64
N PRO A 202 -10.14 5.14 -8.38
CA PRO A 202 -9.90 4.04 -9.31
C PRO A 202 -8.94 4.46 -10.44
N ALA A 203 -8.38 3.49 -11.15
CA ALA A 203 -7.52 3.75 -12.30
C ALA A 203 -8.22 4.55 -13.43
N GLY A 204 -9.51 4.39 -13.59
CA GLY A 204 -10.28 5.04 -14.64
C GLY A 204 -10.52 4.16 -15.85
N ARG A 205 -10.94 4.77 -16.95
CA ARG A 205 -11.24 4.08 -18.19
C ARG A 205 -9.94 3.64 -18.87
N PRO A 206 -9.93 2.45 -19.49
CA PRO A 206 -8.78 2.01 -20.27
C PRO A 206 -8.40 3.04 -21.36
N GLU A 207 -7.11 3.34 -21.44
CA GLU A 207 -6.56 4.32 -22.38
C GLU A 207 -5.27 3.76 -22.99
N ALA A 208 -5.07 4.01 -24.28
CA ALA A 208 -3.79 3.68 -24.90
C ALA A 208 -2.67 4.50 -24.26
N HIS A 209 -1.53 3.84 -24.01
CA HIS A 209 -0.37 4.49 -23.38
C HIS A 209 -0.64 5.11 -21.99
N ALA A 210 -1.66 4.62 -21.27
CA ALA A 210 -2.05 5.15 -19.97
C ALA A 210 -0.89 5.29 -18.99
N GLY A 211 0.11 4.43 -19.05
CA GLY A 211 1.32 4.51 -18.23
C GLY A 211 2.08 5.82 -18.37
N GLU A 212 2.16 6.37 -19.58
CA GLU A 212 2.92 7.59 -19.87
C GLU A 212 2.39 8.80 -19.07
N TYR A 213 1.06 8.84 -18.81
CA TYR A 213 0.46 9.91 -18.02
C TYR A 213 0.92 9.95 -16.56
N LEU A 214 1.40 8.83 -16.01
CA LEU A 214 1.90 8.75 -14.62
C LEU A 214 3.19 9.55 -14.40
N ALA A 215 3.98 9.78 -15.45
CA ALA A 215 5.21 10.56 -15.40
C ALA A 215 5.02 12.04 -15.80
N THR A 216 3.77 12.47 -16.03
CA THR A 216 3.49 13.84 -16.47
C THR A 216 3.41 14.85 -15.33
N ARG A 217 3.44 16.13 -15.70
CA ARG A 217 3.24 17.24 -14.76
C ARG A 217 1.81 17.25 -14.20
N GLU A 218 0.84 16.75 -14.93
CA GLU A 218 -0.55 16.61 -14.51
C GLU A 218 -0.66 15.71 -13.29
N MET A 219 0.05 14.59 -13.28
CA MET A 219 0.09 13.67 -12.12
C MET A 219 0.73 14.35 -10.89
N SER A 220 1.84 15.06 -11.07
CA SER A 220 2.48 15.80 -9.97
C SER A 220 1.52 16.86 -9.41
N SER A 221 0.88 17.65 -10.29
CA SER A 221 -0.05 18.70 -9.90
C SER A 221 -1.28 18.16 -9.17
N LEU A 222 -1.78 16.98 -9.58
CA LEU A 222 -2.88 16.30 -8.90
C LEU A 222 -2.48 15.91 -7.47
N LEU A 223 -1.32 15.28 -7.30
CA LEU A 223 -0.82 14.87 -5.99
C LEU A 223 -0.55 16.08 -5.08
N ASP A 224 0.00 17.17 -5.63
CA ASP A 224 0.27 18.41 -4.89
C ASP A 224 -1.03 19.04 -4.42
N ARG A 225 -2.03 19.15 -5.32
CA ARG A 225 -3.35 19.66 -4.99
C ARG A 225 -4.01 18.86 -3.86
N LEU A 226 -4.09 17.54 -3.99
CA LEU A 226 -4.70 16.67 -2.98
C LEU A 226 -3.97 16.77 -1.63
N SER A 227 -2.64 16.84 -1.64
CA SER A 227 -1.84 16.98 -0.42
C SER A 227 -2.03 18.33 0.27
N ALA A 228 -2.24 19.41 -0.48
CA ALA A 228 -2.46 20.75 0.03
C ALA A 228 -3.88 20.94 0.58
N GLU A 229 -4.90 20.45 -0.15
CA GLU A 229 -6.30 20.58 0.24
C GLU A 229 -6.65 19.76 1.49
N LEU A 230 -5.95 18.63 1.72
CA LEU A 230 -6.26 17.66 2.76
C LEU A 230 -5.03 17.34 3.63
N PRO A 231 -4.63 18.23 4.55
CA PRO A 231 -3.40 18.09 5.36
C PRO A 231 -3.40 16.89 6.30
N GLN A 232 -4.54 16.26 6.57
CA GLN A 232 -4.65 15.04 7.38
C GLN A 232 -4.76 13.77 6.53
N LEU A 233 -4.71 13.91 5.19
CA LEU A 233 -4.81 12.80 4.26
C LEU A 233 -3.47 12.11 4.08
N LEU A 234 -3.45 10.78 4.18
CA LEU A 234 -2.37 9.94 3.65
C LEU A 234 -2.78 9.46 2.27
N ILE A 235 -1.91 9.57 1.30
CA ILE A 235 -2.13 9.08 -0.06
C ILE A 235 -1.32 7.78 -0.22
N VAL A 236 -2.00 6.67 -0.45
CA VAL A 236 -1.41 5.36 -0.78
C VAL A 236 -1.61 5.14 -2.28
N ILE A 237 -0.53 4.91 -3.01
CA ILE A 237 -0.54 4.79 -4.47
C ILE A 237 -0.12 3.36 -4.83
N ASP A 238 -1.06 2.54 -5.33
CA ASP A 238 -0.75 1.24 -5.91
C ASP A 238 -0.20 1.44 -7.32
N THR A 239 0.99 0.93 -7.61
CA THR A 239 1.70 1.22 -8.86
C THR A 239 2.10 -0.05 -9.60
N PRO A 240 2.43 0.03 -10.91
CA PRO A 240 3.04 -1.08 -11.63
C PRO A 240 4.39 -1.51 -11.03
N PRO A 241 4.88 -2.72 -11.36
CA PRO A 241 6.20 -3.18 -10.93
C PRO A 241 7.33 -2.33 -11.51
N LEU A 242 8.38 -2.08 -10.73
CA LEU A 242 9.53 -1.21 -11.08
C LEU A 242 10.31 -1.67 -12.32
N LEU A 243 10.43 -2.99 -12.50
CA LEU A 243 11.20 -3.54 -13.63
C LEU A 243 10.37 -3.71 -14.91
N ALA A 244 9.03 -3.58 -14.80
CA ALA A 244 8.12 -3.70 -15.93
C ALA A 244 7.75 -2.35 -16.55
N VAL A 245 7.65 -1.29 -15.73
CA VAL A 245 7.12 0.02 -16.13
C VAL A 245 8.03 1.13 -15.63
N THR A 246 8.64 1.87 -16.56
CA THR A 246 9.61 2.92 -16.23
C THR A 246 9.00 4.12 -15.51
N GLU A 247 7.74 4.42 -15.78
CA GLU A 247 6.98 5.54 -15.24
C GLU A 247 6.72 5.39 -13.72
N THR A 248 6.76 4.16 -13.21
CA THR A 248 6.69 3.90 -11.76
C THR A 248 7.80 4.62 -10.99
N ARG A 249 8.98 4.79 -11.61
CA ARG A 249 10.09 5.55 -11.01
C ARG A 249 9.75 7.02 -10.79
N ALA A 250 9.02 7.61 -11.73
CA ALA A 250 8.57 9.00 -11.59
C ALA A 250 7.61 9.16 -10.41
N LEU A 251 6.71 8.21 -10.19
CA LEU A 251 5.84 8.20 -9.02
C LEU A 251 6.61 8.04 -7.70
N VAL A 252 7.60 7.15 -7.67
CA VAL A 252 8.48 6.97 -6.50
C VAL A 252 9.20 8.28 -6.14
N GLN A 253 9.70 9.03 -7.12
CA GLN A 253 10.37 10.31 -6.89
C GLN A 253 9.42 11.43 -6.41
N GLN A 254 8.12 11.31 -6.68
CA GLN A 254 7.10 12.24 -6.22
C GLN A 254 6.54 11.88 -4.83
N ALA A 255 6.90 10.72 -4.29
CA ALA A 255 6.49 10.24 -2.98
C ALA A 255 7.60 10.44 -1.95
N GLY A 256 7.21 10.65 -0.69
CA GLY A 256 8.15 10.67 0.43
C GLY A 256 8.49 9.30 0.96
N GLN A 257 7.65 8.30 0.69
CA GLN A 257 7.83 6.94 1.17
C GLN A 257 7.53 5.92 0.06
N THR A 258 8.34 4.87 0.00
CA THR A 258 8.15 3.73 -0.90
C THR A 258 8.08 2.45 -0.08
N LEU A 259 7.01 1.69 -0.25
CA LEU A 259 6.84 0.35 0.28
C LEU A 259 7.08 -0.66 -0.85
N LEU A 260 8.25 -1.29 -0.84
CA LEU A 260 8.63 -2.32 -1.82
C LEU A 260 8.16 -3.69 -1.34
N VAL A 261 7.21 -4.27 -2.06
CA VAL A 261 6.68 -5.61 -1.76
C VAL A 261 7.54 -6.66 -2.47
N VAL A 262 8.01 -7.64 -1.71
CA VAL A 262 8.90 -8.72 -2.17
C VAL A 262 8.21 -10.06 -1.90
N SER A 263 8.14 -10.92 -2.89
CA SER A 263 7.53 -12.25 -2.74
C SER A 263 8.54 -13.25 -2.19
N ALA A 264 8.27 -13.82 -1.00
CA ALA A 264 9.14 -14.82 -0.37
C ALA A 264 9.31 -16.05 -1.26
N GLY A 265 10.55 -16.49 -1.44
CA GLY A 265 10.89 -17.67 -2.23
C GLY A 265 10.69 -17.53 -3.75
N ALA A 266 10.17 -16.41 -4.24
CA ALA A 266 9.93 -16.18 -5.67
C ALA A 266 10.80 -15.04 -6.25
N THR A 267 11.01 -13.97 -5.48
CA THR A 267 11.85 -12.85 -5.91
C THR A 267 13.31 -13.16 -5.63
N SER A 268 14.12 -13.26 -6.67
CA SER A 268 15.56 -13.44 -6.49
C SER A 268 16.24 -12.16 -5.99
N ARG A 269 17.39 -12.31 -5.33
CA ARG A 269 18.18 -11.16 -4.89
C ARG A 269 18.58 -10.26 -6.06
N ALA A 270 18.92 -10.83 -7.20
CA ALA A 270 19.28 -10.06 -8.40
C ALA A 270 18.13 -9.16 -8.89
N LEU A 271 16.89 -9.65 -8.88
CA LEU A 271 15.71 -8.85 -9.22
C LEU A 271 15.48 -7.75 -8.20
N LEU A 272 15.66 -8.04 -6.91
CA LEU A 272 15.51 -7.05 -5.84
C LEU A 272 16.58 -5.95 -5.98
N ASP A 273 17.86 -6.32 -6.17
CA ASP A 273 18.95 -5.38 -6.33
C ASP A 273 18.74 -4.50 -7.60
N ALA A 274 18.30 -5.10 -8.70
CA ALA A 274 17.94 -4.37 -9.91
C ALA A 274 16.79 -3.37 -9.68
N ALA A 275 15.74 -3.77 -8.96
CA ALA A 275 14.62 -2.89 -8.64
C ALA A 275 15.07 -1.72 -7.74
N LEU A 276 15.85 -1.99 -6.69
CA LEU A 276 16.38 -0.96 -5.78
C LEU A 276 17.28 0.02 -6.51
N ALA A 277 18.11 -0.44 -7.46
CA ALA A 277 18.95 0.41 -8.29
C ALA A 277 18.13 1.42 -9.11
N THR A 278 16.91 1.05 -9.54
CA THR A 278 16.04 1.96 -10.30
C THR A 278 15.48 3.12 -9.49
N ILE A 279 15.42 2.97 -8.17
CA ILE A 279 14.85 3.94 -7.22
C ILE A 279 15.88 4.43 -6.19
N ALA A 280 17.17 4.38 -6.52
CA ALA A 280 18.25 4.79 -5.61
C ALA A 280 18.13 6.24 -5.10
N GLY A 281 17.39 7.10 -5.82
CA GLY A 281 17.10 8.48 -5.39
C GLY A 281 15.81 8.65 -4.56
N ALA A 282 15.13 7.56 -4.20
CA ALA A 282 13.92 7.63 -3.38
C ALA A 282 14.25 8.07 -1.94
N SER A 283 13.35 8.85 -1.34
CA SER A 283 13.56 9.45 -0.02
C SER A 283 13.61 8.39 1.08
N GLU A 284 12.55 7.61 1.26
CA GLU A 284 12.43 6.56 2.28
C GLU A 284 11.94 5.26 1.66
N ILE A 285 12.76 4.22 1.68
CA ILE A 285 12.39 2.90 1.18
C ILE A 285 12.21 1.94 2.37
N SER A 286 11.03 1.33 2.45
CA SER A 286 10.72 0.23 3.36
C SER A 286 10.38 -1.01 2.53
N MET A 287 10.70 -2.20 3.03
CA MET A 287 10.40 -3.45 2.34
C MET A 287 9.45 -4.31 3.17
N VAL A 288 8.56 -5.02 2.47
CA VAL A 288 7.64 -5.98 3.04
C VAL A 288 7.84 -7.32 2.34
N LEU A 289 8.12 -8.36 3.12
CA LEU A 289 8.19 -9.73 2.62
C LEU A 289 6.80 -10.34 2.66
N ASN A 290 6.24 -10.60 1.49
CA ASN A 290 4.90 -11.16 1.29
C ASN A 290 4.96 -12.63 0.87
N LYS A 291 3.84 -13.35 1.00
CA LYS A 291 3.70 -14.76 0.60
C LYS A 291 4.68 -15.71 1.30
N LEU A 292 5.00 -15.43 2.55
CA LEU A 292 5.76 -16.38 3.35
C LEU A 292 4.98 -17.69 3.45
N PRO A 293 5.62 -18.85 3.16
CA PRO A 293 5.00 -20.14 3.45
C PRO A 293 4.65 -20.19 4.94
N THR A 294 3.48 -20.72 5.27
CA THR A 294 3.11 -20.94 6.68
C THR A 294 4.08 -21.98 7.26
N ILE A 295 5.18 -21.53 7.84
CA ILE A 295 6.08 -22.37 8.62
C ILE A 295 5.32 -22.63 9.91
N GLY A 296 5.13 -23.93 10.22
CA GLY A 296 4.30 -24.40 11.30
C GLY A 296 4.47 -23.64 12.62
N SER A 297 3.57 -23.83 13.54
CA SER A 297 3.25 -23.11 14.79
C SER A 297 4.40 -22.52 15.64
N SER A 298 5.65 -22.83 15.33
CA SER A 298 6.83 -22.36 16.06
C SER A 298 7.14 -20.86 15.89
N PHE A 299 6.69 -20.21 14.81
CA PHE A 299 6.90 -18.76 14.60
C PHE A 299 5.79 -17.91 15.25
N ARG A 300 4.62 -18.49 15.52
CA ARG A 300 3.53 -17.79 16.25
C ARG A 300 3.90 -17.48 17.70
N ALA A 301 4.72 -18.32 18.34
CA ALA A 301 5.11 -18.15 19.73
C ALA A 301 5.98 -16.91 20.01
N TYR A 302 6.56 -16.28 18.98
CA TYR A 302 7.38 -15.06 19.14
C TYR A 302 6.56 -13.76 19.20
N TYR A 303 5.26 -13.80 18.93
CA TYR A 303 4.38 -12.62 18.87
C TYR A 303 3.25 -12.61 19.89
N GLU A 304 3.24 -13.59 20.84
CA GLU A 304 2.23 -13.68 21.92
C GLU A 304 2.73 -13.11 23.26
N TYR A 305 3.65 -12.15 23.25
CA TYR A 305 4.04 -11.41 24.46
C TYR A 305 3.79 -9.93 24.27
#